data_60a64ea3640f3656bc3ce0a6abd99d87
#
_entry.id   60a64ea3640f3656bc3ce0a6abd99d87
#
_cell.length_a   1.000
_cell.length_b   1.000
_cell.length_c   1.000
_cell.angle_alpha   90.00
_cell.angle_beta   90.00
_cell.angle_gamma   90.00
#
_symmetry.space_group_name_H-M   'P 1'
#
loop_
_entity.id
_entity.type
_entity.pdbx_description
1 polymer ?
#
loop_
_entity_poly.entity_id
_entity_poly.type
_entity_poly.pdbx_seq_one_letter_code
_entity_poly.pdbx_strand_id
1 'polypeptide(L)'
;MQFPLAKLRIVAGLTLALLAFPASTLAQADSAAGARENDPLVLKKLDWFRDQKFGFMMHWGPYSQWGVVESWSLCPEDEGWCQRKGPYGQNYWKYKTEYERLKTTFNPVKFDPASWAAAAKAAGMRYLVFTTKHHDGFCMFDTRKTDYRITDSACAFHADPRSNVVKEVFNAFRAAGFGIGAYFSKPDWHSADYWWPYFPPFDRHVNYDVKKHPDRWKAVQQFTYDQIEELMTGYGSVDILWLDGGWVNPSSKGQDVDIPRIAAMSRSHQPGLIVVDRAVPGRYENYRTPEQEVPEKPLDYPWETCMTMGNSWSYVPDDTYKPAWKLIHLLVDIVAKGGNFLLNVGPGPDGSLPPTALLRMNEIGAWMDVNGNAIYSTRPIAPYREGEVRYTELRDKSVSAIYLSEKEDDGLPAVVRLRSFAPAPGSKVVLLGTSAPLTWEVRGKGCVITIPGEVRRHPPCNHAWTFRFTPAR
;
A
#
# COMPACT_ATOMS: atom_id res chain seq x y z
N MET A 1 58.46 -25.35 37.22
CA MET A 1 58.30 -25.42 35.77
C MET A 1 57.11 -24.52 35.41
N GLN A 2 57.42 -23.31 34.90
CA GLN A 2 56.43 -22.33 34.47
C GLN A 2 56.10 -22.59 33.02
N PHE A 3 54.81 -22.61 32.66
CA PHE A 3 54.35 -22.49 31.27
C PHE A 3 53.53 -21.23 31.13
N PRO A 4 53.67 -20.44 30.04
CA PRO A 4 53.09 -19.12 29.92
C PRO A 4 51.66 -19.19 29.34
N LEU A 5 50.81 -18.30 29.86
CA LEU A 5 49.44 -18.03 29.38
C LEU A 5 49.48 -17.32 28.03
N ALA A 6 48.97 -17.94 26.99
CA ALA A 6 48.68 -17.32 25.70
C ALA A 6 47.36 -16.58 25.78
N LYS A 7 47.39 -15.26 25.55
CA LYS A 7 46.17 -14.41 25.40
C LYS A 7 45.52 -14.65 24.05
N LEU A 8 44.38 -15.26 24.05
CA LEU A 8 43.49 -15.39 22.88
C LEU A 8 42.66 -14.09 22.73
N ARG A 9 42.98 -13.30 21.73
CA ARG A 9 42.14 -12.16 21.32
C ARG A 9 41.02 -12.70 20.45
N ILE A 10 39.79 -12.67 20.98
CA ILE A 10 38.56 -12.91 20.22
C ILE A 10 38.24 -11.61 19.46
N VAL A 11 38.46 -11.62 18.16
CA VAL A 11 37.94 -10.59 17.24
C VAL A 11 36.52 -11.01 16.89
N ALA A 12 35.54 -10.32 17.46
CA ALA A 12 34.15 -10.47 17.06
C ALA A 12 33.93 -9.78 15.71
N GLY A 13 34.01 -10.55 14.63
CA GLY A 13 33.56 -10.09 13.31
C GLY A 13 32.05 -10.11 13.23
N LEU A 14 31.40 -8.95 13.27
CA LEU A 14 30.00 -8.79 12.90
C LEU A 14 29.88 -8.97 11.39
N THR A 15 29.53 -10.16 10.94
CA THR A 15 29.11 -10.39 9.55
C THR A 15 27.67 -9.95 9.41
N LEU A 16 27.48 -8.76 8.80
CA LEU A 16 26.20 -8.30 8.31
C LEU A 16 25.78 -9.22 7.14
N ALA A 17 24.89 -10.15 7.40
CA ALA A 17 24.26 -10.93 6.33
C ALA A 17 23.29 -10.03 5.58
N LEU A 18 23.75 -9.44 4.48
CA LEU A 18 22.88 -8.88 3.44
C LEU A 18 22.11 -10.06 2.85
N LEU A 19 20.85 -10.20 3.22
CA LEU A 19 19.89 -11.04 2.51
C LEU A 19 19.66 -10.42 1.13
N ALA A 20 20.41 -10.91 0.15
CA ALA A 20 20.15 -10.64 -1.25
C ALA A 20 18.91 -11.42 -1.66
N PHE A 21 17.79 -10.72 -1.80
CA PHE A 21 16.62 -11.24 -2.52
C PHE A 21 17.01 -11.43 -3.99
N PRO A 22 16.63 -12.53 -4.62
CA PRO A 22 16.95 -12.75 -6.02
C PRO A 22 16.25 -11.70 -6.90
N ALA A 23 17.05 -10.89 -7.58
CA ALA A 23 16.64 -9.87 -8.56
C ALA A 23 16.04 -10.45 -9.86
N SER A 24 15.54 -11.68 -9.84
CA SER A 24 15.22 -12.44 -11.05
C SER A 24 13.75 -12.36 -11.52
N THR A 25 12.88 -11.58 -10.88
CA THR A 25 11.47 -11.51 -11.28
C THR A 25 11.09 -10.34 -12.19
N LEU A 26 11.89 -9.30 -12.29
CA LEU A 26 11.57 -8.13 -13.12
C LEU A 26 11.89 -8.30 -14.62
N ALA A 27 12.81 -9.17 -14.98
CA ALA A 27 13.21 -9.36 -16.39
C ALA A 27 12.27 -10.26 -17.20
N GLN A 28 11.38 -11.00 -16.56
CA GLN A 28 10.45 -11.93 -17.24
C GLN A 28 9.09 -11.32 -17.57
N ALA A 29 8.80 -10.10 -17.06
CA ALA A 29 7.49 -9.45 -17.25
C ALA A 29 7.32 -8.74 -18.60
N ASP A 30 8.39 -8.46 -19.34
CA ASP A 30 8.32 -7.71 -20.60
C ASP A 30 7.96 -8.56 -21.85
N SER A 31 8.00 -9.89 -21.75
CA SER A 31 7.65 -10.77 -22.87
C SER A 31 6.19 -11.24 -22.91
N ALA A 32 5.43 -11.05 -21.84
CA ALA A 32 3.99 -11.29 -21.81
C ALA A 32 3.27 -9.97 -22.13
N ALA A 33 3.26 -9.56 -23.40
CA ALA A 33 2.29 -8.61 -23.93
C ALA A 33 0.89 -9.23 -23.88
N GLY A 34 0.40 -9.53 -22.67
CA GLY A 34 -0.98 -9.88 -22.38
C GLY A 34 -1.86 -8.73 -22.86
N ALA A 35 -3.04 -9.04 -23.36
CA ALA A 35 -3.98 -8.04 -23.85
C ALA A 35 -4.15 -6.92 -22.83
N ARG A 36 -3.77 -5.69 -23.19
CA ARG A 36 -3.96 -4.50 -22.35
C ARG A 36 -5.46 -4.24 -22.19
N GLU A 37 -5.82 -3.61 -21.08
CA GLU A 37 -7.20 -3.13 -20.89
C GLU A 37 -7.60 -2.16 -22.02
N ASN A 38 -8.82 -2.33 -22.54
CA ASN A 38 -9.35 -1.52 -23.65
C ASN A 38 -10.77 -0.99 -23.40
N ASP A 39 -11.35 -1.28 -22.23
CA ASP A 39 -12.64 -0.72 -21.83
C ASP A 39 -12.49 0.80 -21.57
N PRO A 40 -13.19 1.68 -22.33
CA PRO A 40 -13.06 3.12 -22.18
C PRO A 40 -13.39 3.64 -20.77
N LEU A 41 -14.33 2.99 -20.06
CA LEU A 41 -14.70 3.39 -18.69
C LEU A 41 -13.58 3.06 -17.72
N VAL A 42 -12.93 1.91 -17.88
CA VAL A 42 -11.78 1.51 -17.06
C VAL A 42 -10.59 2.42 -17.37
N LEU A 43 -10.30 2.71 -18.63
CA LEU A 43 -9.22 3.62 -19.02
C LEU A 43 -9.43 5.03 -18.43
N LYS A 44 -10.67 5.54 -18.46
CA LYS A 44 -11.02 6.81 -17.79
C LYS A 44 -10.81 6.74 -16.27
N LYS A 45 -11.18 5.63 -15.64
CA LYS A 45 -10.98 5.43 -14.20
C LYS A 45 -9.48 5.28 -13.86
N LEU A 46 -8.68 4.66 -14.71
CA LEU A 46 -7.22 4.61 -14.54
C LEU A 46 -6.57 5.99 -14.63
N ASP A 47 -7.06 6.87 -15.50
CA ASP A 47 -6.57 8.25 -15.56
C ASP A 47 -6.92 9.04 -14.29
N TRP A 48 -8.14 8.86 -13.77
CA TRP A 48 -8.53 9.33 -12.45
C TRP A 48 -7.62 8.77 -11.35
N PHE A 49 -7.34 7.46 -11.33
CA PHE A 49 -6.46 6.83 -10.35
C PHE A 49 -5.04 7.44 -10.37
N ARG A 50 -4.49 7.67 -11.56
CA ARG A 50 -3.18 8.31 -11.73
C ARG A 50 -3.12 9.76 -11.19
N ASP A 51 -4.26 10.41 -11.03
CA ASP A 51 -4.36 11.76 -10.45
C ASP A 51 -4.40 11.74 -8.92
N GLN A 52 -4.77 10.62 -8.28
CA GLN A 52 -4.92 10.53 -6.82
C GLN A 52 -3.59 10.58 -6.07
N LYS A 53 -2.56 9.92 -6.54
CA LYS A 53 -1.16 9.93 -6.08
C LYS A 53 -0.91 9.37 -4.69
N PHE A 54 -1.80 9.56 -3.70
CA PHE A 54 -1.59 9.16 -2.32
C PHE A 54 -2.83 8.46 -1.78
N GLY A 55 -2.67 7.22 -1.37
CA GLY A 55 -3.72 6.34 -0.86
C GLY A 55 -3.45 5.86 0.56
N PHE A 56 -4.51 5.45 1.22
CA PHE A 56 -4.50 4.87 2.55
C PHE A 56 -4.85 3.38 2.46
N MET A 57 -3.97 2.52 2.96
CA MET A 57 -4.23 1.09 3.09
C MET A 57 -4.40 0.71 4.54
N MET A 58 -5.28 -0.24 4.82
CA MET A 58 -5.49 -0.72 6.19
C MET A 58 -5.59 -2.24 6.20
N HIS A 59 -4.67 -2.87 6.97
CA HIS A 59 -4.75 -4.29 7.30
C HIS A 59 -5.31 -4.44 8.71
N TRP A 60 -6.53 -4.98 8.81
CA TRP A 60 -7.19 -5.12 10.10
C TRP A 60 -8.09 -6.36 10.18
N GLY A 61 -8.02 -7.05 11.31
CA GLY A 61 -8.78 -8.25 11.60
C GLY A 61 -8.49 -8.77 13.01
N PRO A 62 -9.03 -9.94 13.39
CA PRO A 62 -8.84 -10.55 14.72
C PRO A 62 -7.37 -10.77 15.11
N TYR A 63 -6.49 -10.95 14.13
CA TYR A 63 -5.04 -11.12 14.33
C TYR A 63 -4.38 -9.94 15.04
N SER A 64 -4.96 -8.75 14.98
CA SER A 64 -4.49 -7.58 15.73
C SER A 64 -4.47 -7.79 17.25
N GLN A 65 -5.32 -8.69 17.78
CA GLN A 65 -5.34 -9.02 19.21
C GLN A 65 -4.05 -9.73 19.67
N TRP A 66 -3.45 -10.52 18.79
CA TRP A 66 -2.19 -11.19 19.08
C TRP A 66 -0.96 -10.39 18.67
N GLY A 67 -1.16 -9.31 17.92
CA GLY A 67 -0.05 -8.53 17.39
C GLY A 67 0.89 -9.37 16.53
N VAL A 68 0.34 -10.24 15.70
CA VAL A 68 1.07 -11.07 14.74
C VAL A 68 0.95 -10.48 13.35
N VAL A 69 1.86 -10.89 12.47
CA VAL A 69 1.84 -10.46 11.06
C VAL A 69 0.62 -11.09 10.38
N GLU A 70 -0.44 -10.34 10.24
CA GLU A 70 -1.75 -10.70 9.67
C GLU A 70 -2.08 -12.21 9.79
N SER A 71 -2.56 -12.80 8.69
CA SER A 71 -2.85 -14.24 8.57
C SER A 71 -1.62 -15.13 8.49
N TRP A 72 -0.43 -14.59 8.23
CA TRP A 72 0.76 -15.38 7.84
C TRP A 72 1.22 -16.36 8.91
N SER A 73 0.90 -16.10 10.19
CA SER A 73 1.18 -17.06 11.25
C SER A 73 0.41 -18.38 11.11
N LEU A 74 -0.62 -18.45 10.26
CA LEU A 74 -1.32 -19.69 9.89
C LEU A 74 -0.60 -20.46 8.77
N CYS A 75 0.25 -19.78 7.96
CA CYS A 75 1.02 -20.46 6.93
C CYS A 75 2.12 -21.31 7.59
N PRO A 76 2.16 -22.64 7.36
CA PRO A 76 3.02 -23.49 8.18
C PRO A 76 4.50 -23.41 7.84
N GLU A 77 4.91 -23.35 6.57
CA GLU A 77 6.27 -23.74 6.19
C GLU A 77 7.04 -22.77 5.29
N ASP A 78 6.38 -21.99 4.43
CA ASP A 78 7.07 -21.32 3.34
C ASP A 78 7.56 -19.89 3.66
N GLU A 79 7.25 -19.36 4.86
CA GLU A 79 7.63 -18.00 5.25
C GLU A 79 8.41 -17.98 6.58
N GLY A 80 9.73 -18.04 6.48
CA GLY A 80 10.63 -18.06 7.64
C GLY A 80 10.56 -16.79 8.53
N TRP A 81 10.06 -15.67 8.00
CA TRP A 81 9.86 -14.43 8.74
C TRP A 81 8.58 -14.43 9.58
N CYS A 82 7.66 -15.35 9.32
CA CYS A 82 6.36 -15.43 9.97
C CYS A 82 6.32 -16.54 11.02
N GLN A 83 6.84 -16.25 12.21
CA GLN A 83 6.87 -17.21 13.28
C GLN A 83 5.61 -17.17 14.14
N ARG A 84 5.04 -18.35 14.42
CA ARG A 84 3.99 -18.50 15.41
C ARG A 84 4.54 -18.21 16.81
N LYS A 85 3.87 -17.30 17.52
CA LYS A 85 4.24 -16.90 18.89
C LYS A 85 3.19 -17.39 19.89
N GLY A 86 3.55 -17.33 21.19
CA GLY A 86 2.64 -17.67 22.27
C GLY A 86 2.60 -19.17 22.62
N PRO A 87 1.71 -19.57 23.54
CA PRO A 87 1.73 -20.89 24.18
C PRO A 87 1.45 -22.06 23.21
N TYR A 88 0.85 -21.77 22.05
CA TYR A 88 0.50 -22.79 21.06
C TYR A 88 1.43 -22.80 19.85
N GLY A 89 2.48 -21.99 19.83
CA GLY A 89 3.37 -21.82 18.67
C GLY A 89 4.01 -23.13 18.15
N GLN A 90 4.22 -24.11 19.04
CA GLN A 90 4.80 -25.42 18.71
C GLN A 90 3.76 -26.47 18.28
N ASN A 91 2.46 -26.18 18.37
CA ASN A 91 1.38 -27.09 17.98
C ASN A 91 0.47 -26.41 16.95
N TYR A 92 0.73 -26.67 15.67
CA TYR A 92 0.05 -26.03 14.56
C TYR A 92 -1.48 -26.09 14.65
N TRP A 93 -2.04 -27.29 14.88
CA TRP A 93 -3.50 -27.46 14.90
C TRP A 93 -4.16 -26.73 16.06
N LYS A 94 -3.52 -26.76 17.22
CA LYS A 94 -3.99 -26.00 18.37
C LYS A 94 -3.84 -24.50 18.12
N TYR A 95 -2.72 -24.06 17.50
CA TYR A 95 -2.52 -22.67 17.11
C TYR A 95 -3.63 -22.18 16.16
N LYS A 96 -3.90 -22.95 15.08
CA LYS A 96 -4.96 -22.62 14.11
C LYS A 96 -6.32 -22.51 14.80
N THR A 97 -6.67 -23.48 15.63
CA THR A 97 -7.94 -23.47 16.39
C THR A 97 -8.06 -22.22 17.26
N GLU A 98 -7.04 -21.89 18.04
CA GLU A 98 -7.07 -20.72 18.93
C GLU A 98 -7.01 -19.39 18.15
N TYR A 99 -6.32 -19.36 17.01
CA TYR A 99 -6.35 -18.22 16.09
C TYR A 99 -7.77 -17.97 15.55
N GLU A 100 -8.44 -18.98 15.05
CA GLU A 100 -9.81 -18.85 14.53
C GLU A 100 -10.80 -18.47 15.63
N ARG A 101 -10.55 -18.87 16.89
CA ARG A 101 -11.33 -18.45 18.06
C ARG A 101 -11.17 -16.97 18.41
N LEU A 102 -10.16 -16.26 17.89
CA LEU A 102 -10.00 -14.83 18.13
C LEU A 102 -11.25 -14.02 17.73
N LYS A 103 -12.07 -14.51 16.79
CA LYS A 103 -13.36 -13.89 16.47
C LYS A 103 -14.26 -13.73 17.70
N THR A 104 -14.20 -14.68 18.65
CA THR A 104 -15.08 -14.67 19.85
C THR A 104 -14.69 -13.61 20.87
N THR A 105 -13.50 -13.05 20.77
CA THR A 105 -12.99 -12.00 21.67
C THR A 105 -12.73 -10.68 20.95
N PHE A 106 -12.78 -10.67 19.59
CA PHE A 106 -12.54 -9.48 18.80
C PHE A 106 -13.71 -8.49 18.99
N ASN A 107 -13.45 -7.46 19.79
CA ASN A 107 -14.45 -6.46 20.17
C ASN A 107 -13.88 -5.04 20.10
N PRO A 108 -13.79 -4.44 18.91
CA PRO A 108 -13.17 -3.15 18.71
C PRO A 108 -14.06 -1.98 19.13
N VAL A 109 -14.24 -1.79 20.43
CA VAL A 109 -15.15 -0.79 21.03
C VAL A 109 -14.82 0.67 20.67
N LYS A 110 -13.57 0.96 20.28
CA LYS A 110 -13.12 2.29 19.85
C LYS A 110 -13.17 2.47 18.31
N PHE A 111 -13.76 1.52 17.60
CA PHE A 111 -13.91 1.63 16.16
C PHE A 111 -14.70 2.88 15.77
N ASP A 112 -14.04 3.81 15.09
CA ASP A 112 -14.61 5.06 14.61
C ASP A 112 -14.09 5.35 13.19
N PRO A 113 -14.78 4.87 12.15
CA PRO A 113 -14.35 5.03 10.77
C PRO A 113 -14.39 6.49 10.30
N ALA A 114 -15.18 7.36 10.92
CA ALA A 114 -15.21 8.78 10.60
C ALA A 114 -13.90 9.46 11.04
N SER A 115 -13.39 9.14 12.23
CA SER A 115 -12.11 9.64 12.69
C SER A 115 -10.95 9.12 11.84
N TRP A 116 -10.99 7.88 11.37
CA TRP A 116 -10.00 7.32 10.44
C TRP A 116 -9.97 8.07 9.10
N ALA A 117 -11.17 8.31 8.53
CA ALA A 117 -11.30 9.06 7.28
C ALA A 117 -10.83 10.52 7.44
N ALA A 118 -11.13 11.17 8.57
CA ALA A 118 -10.66 12.51 8.87
C ALA A 118 -9.13 12.57 8.97
N ALA A 119 -8.50 11.65 9.68
CA ALA A 119 -7.04 11.56 9.80
C ALA A 119 -6.36 11.32 8.43
N ALA A 120 -6.89 10.38 7.62
CA ALA A 120 -6.37 10.12 6.29
C ALA A 120 -6.52 11.33 5.35
N LYS A 121 -7.65 12.04 5.43
CA LYS A 121 -7.88 13.28 4.67
C LYS A 121 -6.93 14.38 5.07
N ALA A 122 -6.72 14.58 6.37
CA ALA A 122 -5.77 15.55 6.90
C ALA A 122 -4.34 15.24 6.46
N ALA A 123 -3.97 13.94 6.34
CA ALA A 123 -2.68 13.53 5.78
C ALA A 123 -2.55 13.77 4.26
N GLY A 124 -3.61 14.18 3.56
CA GLY A 124 -3.62 14.39 2.12
C GLY A 124 -3.89 13.12 1.29
N MET A 125 -4.36 12.04 1.90
CA MET A 125 -4.73 10.83 1.17
C MET A 125 -6.06 11.00 0.43
N ARG A 126 -6.26 10.32 -0.71
CA ARG A 126 -7.42 10.53 -1.61
C ARG A 126 -8.18 9.27 -1.98
N TYR A 127 -7.65 8.10 -1.73
CA TYR A 127 -8.34 6.84 -1.91
C TYR A 127 -7.96 5.86 -0.79
N LEU A 128 -8.86 4.93 -0.54
CA LEU A 128 -8.72 3.87 0.45
C LEU A 128 -8.55 2.53 -0.24
N VAL A 129 -7.73 1.63 0.33
CA VAL A 129 -7.76 0.19 0.08
C VAL A 129 -7.87 -0.51 1.44
N PHE A 130 -9.03 -1.12 1.71
CA PHE A 130 -9.33 -1.74 3.00
C PHE A 130 -9.42 -3.26 2.88
N THR A 131 -8.79 -4.01 3.80
CA THR A 131 -8.87 -5.47 3.84
C THR A 131 -10.28 -5.92 4.22
N THR A 132 -11.09 -6.25 3.22
CA THR A 132 -12.44 -6.81 3.44
C THR A 132 -12.36 -8.24 3.96
N LYS A 133 -11.37 -9.00 3.48
CA LYS A 133 -10.97 -10.35 3.91
C LYS A 133 -9.49 -10.55 3.63
N HIS A 134 -8.68 -10.98 4.60
CA HIS A 134 -7.29 -11.40 4.40
C HIS A 134 -7.20 -12.92 4.18
N HIS A 135 -6.01 -13.49 4.06
CA HIS A 135 -5.81 -14.92 3.74
C HIS A 135 -6.40 -15.89 4.77
N ASP A 136 -6.57 -15.46 6.03
CA ASP A 136 -7.21 -16.27 7.09
C ASP A 136 -8.70 -16.53 6.84
N GLY A 137 -9.30 -15.86 5.87
CA GLY A 137 -10.70 -16.02 5.53
C GLY A 137 -11.67 -15.24 6.41
N PHE A 138 -11.19 -14.51 7.45
CA PHE A 138 -12.09 -13.71 8.28
C PHE A 138 -12.64 -12.52 7.53
N CYS A 139 -13.97 -12.47 7.41
CA CYS A 139 -14.67 -11.43 6.69
C CYS A 139 -15.04 -10.26 7.61
N MET A 140 -14.51 -9.07 7.30
CA MET A 140 -14.86 -7.81 7.99
C MET A 140 -16.19 -7.23 7.48
N PHE A 141 -16.96 -8.00 6.70
CA PHE A 141 -18.23 -7.64 6.11
C PHE A 141 -19.29 -8.72 6.35
N ASP A 142 -20.56 -8.36 6.16
CA ASP A 142 -21.71 -9.24 6.37
C ASP A 142 -21.92 -10.17 5.15
N THR A 143 -21.08 -11.18 5.00
CA THR A 143 -21.20 -12.21 3.98
C THR A 143 -22.21 -13.28 4.41
N ARG A 144 -22.96 -13.84 3.47
CA ARG A 144 -23.85 -15.00 3.69
C ARG A 144 -23.14 -16.34 3.40
N LYS A 145 -21.87 -16.30 3.01
CA LYS A 145 -21.15 -17.47 2.49
C LYS A 145 -20.35 -18.23 3.56
N THR A 146 -20.10 -17.60 4.70
CA THR A 146 -19.43 -18.21 5.86
C THR A 146 -19.91 -17.58 7.17
N ASP A 147 -19.78 -18.31 8.27
CA ASP A 147 -19.94 -17.81 9.64
C ASP A 147 -18.61 -17.24 10.21
N TYR A 148 -17.51 -17.37 9.49
CA TYR A 148 -16.22 -16.77 9.86
C TYR A 148 -16.18 -15.29 9.44
N ARG A 149 -17.04 -14.52 10.10
CA ARG A 149 -17.27 -13.08 9.80
C ARG A 149 -17.54 -12.29 11.08
N ILE A 150 -17.32 -10.99 11.00
CA ILE A 150 -17.46 -10.07 12.15
C ILE A 150 -18.91 -9.89 12.61
N THR A 151 -19.90 -10.10 11.74
CA THR A 151 -21.34 -10.00 12.04
C THR A 151 -21.94 -11.30 12.54
N ASP A 152 -21.17 -12.39 12.62
CA ASP A 152 -21.61 -13.67 13.14
C ASP A 152 -21.90 -13.57 14.64
N SER A 153 -22.97 -14.24 15.12
CA SER A 153 -23.38 -14.22 16.53
C SER A 153 -22.33 -14.73 17.52
N ALA A 154 -21.37 -15.52 17.07
CA ALA A 154 -20.23 -15.95 17.87
C ALA A 154 -19.12 -14.88 17.95
N CYS A 155 -19.15 -13.84 17.13
CA CYS A 155 -18.20 -12.74 17.21
C CYS A 155 -18.60 -11.76 18.31
N ALA A 156 -17.64 -11.37 19.18
CA ALA A 156 -17.92 -10.46 20.29
C ALA A 156 -18.51 -9.10 19.84
N PHE A 157 -18.13 -8.62 18.67
CA PHE A 157 -18.58 -7.33 18.13
C PHE A 157 -19.93 -7.39 17.40
N HIS A 158 -20.52 -8.57 17.20
CA HIS A 158 -21.72 -8.75 16.37
C HIS A 158 -22.93 -7.89 16.77
N ALA A 159 -23.09 -7.60 18.06
CA ALA A 159 -24.22 -6.84 18.58
C ALA A 159 -24.04 -5.30 18.42
N ASP A 160 -22.85 -4.81 18.10
CA ASP A 160 -22.62 -3.40 17.83
C ASP A 160 -23.30 -3.04 16.48
N PRO A 161 -24.05 -1.93 16.39
CA PRO A 161 -24.69 -1.52 15.14
C PRO A 161 -23.69 -1.25 14.00
N ARG A 162 -22.39 -1.04 14.35
CA ARG A 162 -21.28 -0.85 13.40
C ARG A 162 -20.57 -2.16 13.04
N SER A 163 -21.09 -3.32 13.43
CA SER A 163 -20.45 -4.62 13.24
C SER A 163 -20.17 -4.98 11.78
N ASN A 164 -20.94 -4.44 10.82
CA ASN A 164 -20.58 -4.54 9.41
C ASN A 164 -19.50 -3.51 9.07
N VAL A 165 -18.26 -3.80 9.50
CA VAL A 165 -17.12 -2.87 9.47
C VAL A 165 -16.85 -2.33 8.07
N VAL A 166 -16.86 -3.18 7.04
CA VAL A 166 -16.62 -2.73 5.66
C VAL A 166 -17.65 -1.69 5.23
N LYS A 167 -18.92 -1.88 5.58
CA LYS A 167 -19.99 -0.93 5.27
C LYS A 167 -19.73 0.43 5.91
N GLU A 168 -19.39 0.43 7.19
CA GLU A 168 -19.12 1.64 7.95
C GLU A 168 -17.88 2.38 7.44
N VAL A 169 -16.78 1.64 7.19
CA VAL A 169 -15.53 2.20 6.64
C VAL A 169 -15.77 2.80 5.25
N PHE A 170 -16.40 2.04 4.34
CA PHE A 170 -16.65 2.54 2.98
C PHE A 170 -17.55 3.77 2.97
N ASN A 171 -18.58 3.80 3.83
CA ASN A 171 -19.48 4.95 3.94
C ASN A 171 -18.74 6.19 4.48
N ALA A 172 -17.95 6.06 5.54
CA ALA A 172 -17.21 7.16 6.15
C ALA A 172 -16.18 7.75 5.18
N PHE A 173 -15.40 6.89 4.50
CA PHE A 173 -14.39 7.35 3.56
C PHE A 173 -15.02 7.96 2.30
N ARG A 174 -16.11 7.40 1.79
CA ARG A 174 -16.87 7.98 0.68
C ARG A 174 -17.42 9.36 1.04
N ALA A 175 -18.02 9.50 2.24
CA ALA A 175 -18.49 10.79 2.74
C ALA A 175 -17.36 11.82 2.88
N ALA A 176 -16.14 11.39 3.16
CA ALA A 176 -14.95 12.24 3.19
C ALA A 176 -14.39 12.56 1.79
N GLY A 177 -14.94 11.97 0.70
CA GLY A 177 -14.54 12.22 -0.68
C GLY A 177 -13.45 11.30 -1.23
N PHE A 178 -13.20 10.17 -0.59
CA PHE A 178 -12.22 9.18 -1.03
C PHE A 178 -12.75 8.28 -2.15
N GLY A 179 -11.85 7.85 -3.05
CA GLY A 179 -12.07 6.66 -3.84
C GLY A 179 -12.03 5.40 -2.97
N ILE A 180 -12.84 4.40 -3.30
CA ILE A 180 -13.02 3.20 -2.49
C ILE A 180 -12.41 1.99 -3.18
N GLY A 181 -11.43 1.36 -2.51
CA GLY A 181 -10.80 0.11 -2.89
C GLY A 181 -11.15 -1.02 -1.91
N ALA A 182 -11.68 -2.09 -2.45
CA ALA A 182 -11.89 -3.33 -1.73
C ALA A 182 -10.69 -4.26 -1.93
N TYR A 183 -9.85 -4.41 -0.90
CA TYR A 183 -8.88 -5.49 -0.88
C TYR A 183 -9.61 -6.80 -0.60
N PHE A 184 -9.35 -7.80 -1.38
CA PHE A 184 -9.89 -9.14 -1.21
C PHE A 184 -8.81 -10.18 -1.46
N SER A 185 -8.60 -11.08 -0.51
CA SER A 185 -7.69 -12.20 -0.65
C SER A 185 -8.31 -13.31 -1.51
N LYS A 186 -7.63 -13.74 -2.58
CA LYS A 186 -8.04 -14.89 -3.39
C LYS A 186 -7.92 -16.21 -2.63
N PRO A 187 -6.82 -16.50 -1.91
CA PRO A 187 -6.77 -17.65 -1.00
C PRO A 187 -7.67 -17.44 0.20
N ASP A 188 -8.17 -18.55 0.76
CA ASP A 188 -8.96 -18.57 1.98
C ASP A 188 -8.54 -19.78 2.83
N TRP A 189 -7.69 -19.54 3.82
CA TRP A 189 -7.11 -20.60 4.65
C TRP A 189 -8.05 -21.17 5.72
N HIS A 190 -9.21 -20.53 5.90
CA HIS A 190 -10.30 -21.09 6.71
C HIS A 190 -11.18 -22.04 5.91
N SER A 191 -11.36 -21.78 4.61
CA SER A 191 -12.22 -22.59 3.75
C SER A 191 -11.74 -24.04 3.65
N ALA A 192 -12.61 -24.98 4.01
CA ALA A 192 -12.36 -26.40 3.82
C ALA A 192 -12.19 -26.82 2.35
N ASP A 193 -12.61 -25.99 1.41
CA ASP A 193 -12.42 -26.23 -0.03
C ASP A 193 -11.08 -25.69 -0.53
N TYR A 194 -10.45 -24.75 0.14
CA TYR A 194 -9.09 -24.30 -0.17
C TYR A 194 -8.04 -25.13 0.59
N TRP A 195 -8.10 -25.19 1.91
CA TRP A 195 -7.31 -26.10 2.74
C TRP A 195 -8.18 -27.27 3.23
N TRP A 196 -8.21 -28.29 2.41
CA TRP A 196 -9.00 -29.48 2.71
C TRP A 196 -8.53 -30.18 3.99
N PRO A 197 -9.37 -30.31 5.05
CA PRO A 197 -8.96 -30.86 6.35
C PRO A 197 -8.42 -32.30 6.32
N TYR A 198 -8.59 -33.01 5.20
CA TYR A 198 -8.05 -34.36 5.03
C TYR A 198 -6.52 -34.37 4.94
N PHE A 199 -5.91 -33.30 4.45
CA PHE A 199 -4.46 -33.12 4.35
C PHE A 199 -4.00 -31.95 5.20
N PRO A 200 -2.80 -32.03 5.84
CA PRO A 200 -2.21 -30.83 6.45
C PRO A 200 -1.86 -29.81 5.37
N PRO A 201 -2.01 -28.52 5.63
CA PRO A 201 -1.41 -27.50 4.75
C PRO A 201 0.11 -27.51 4.91
N PHE A 202 0.86 -27.35 3.80
CA PHE A 202 2.32 -27.28 3.80
C PHE A 202 2.83 -25.86 3.54
N ASP A 203 2.11 -25.14 2.72
CA ASP A 203 2.47 -23.82 2.23
C ASP A 203 1.19 -22.97 2.04
N ARG A 204 1.33 -21.81 1.45
CA ARG A 204 0.24 -20.87 1.14
C ARG A 204 -0.77 -21.37 0.11
N HIS A 205 -0.44 -22.39 -0.64
CA HIS A 205 -1.27 -22.91 -1.72
C HIS A 205 -2.36 -23.88 -1.23
N VAL A 206 -3.26 -24.20 -2.15
CA VAL A 206 -4.18 -25.32 -1.99
C VAL A 206 -3.41 -26.60 -1.65
N ASN A 207 -3.91 -27.39 -0.70
CA ASN A 207 -3.24 -28.58 -0.16
C ASN A 207 -3.64 -29.90 -0.84
N TYR A 208 -4.24 -29.83 -2.02
CA TYR A 208 -4.62 -30.97 -2.84
C TYR A 208 -4.36 -30.69 -4.34
N ASP A 209 -4.40 -31.73 -5.15
CA ASP A 209 -4.30 -31.63 -6.61
C ASP A 209 -5.64 -31.18 -7.20
N VAL A 210 -5.71 -29.95 -7.68
CA VAL A 210 -6.91 -29.33 -8.29
C VAL A 210 -7.45 -30.15 -9.46
N LYS A 211 -6.57 -30.80 -10.26
CA LYS A 211 -6.98 -31.61 -11.40
C LYS A 211 -7.66 -32.91 -10.98
N LYS A 212 -7.28 -33.46 -9.81
CA LYS A 212 -7.90 -34.67 -9.26
C LYS A 212 -9.20 -34.39 -8.50
N HIS A 213 -9.36 -33.15 -8.02
CA HIS A 213 -10.52 -32.71 -7.22
C HIS A 213 -11.15 -31.43 -7.79
N PRO A 214 -11.57 -31.44 -9.09
CA PRO A 214 -12.06 -30.24 -9.76
C PRO A 214 -13.33 -29.66 -9.15
N ASP A 215 -14.20 -30.50 -8.56
CA ASP A 215 -15.45 -30.03 -7.96
C ASP A 215 -15.18 -29.21 -6.68
N ARG A 216 -14.16 -29.59 -5.92
CA ARG A 216 -13.71 -28.82 -4.75
C ARG A 216 -13.18 -27.46 -5.17
N TRP A 217 -12.38 -27.41 -6.25
CA TRP A 217 -11.90 -26.14 -6.76
C TRP A 217 -13.00 -25.25 -7.34
N LYS A 218 -14.01 -25.85 -7.99
CA LYS A 218 -15.22 -25.09 -8.40
C LYS A 218 -15.96 -24.48 -7.23
N ALA A 219 -15.97 -25.15 -6.07
CA ALA A 219 -16.54 -24.57 -4.85
C ALA A 219 -15.75 -23.32 -4.40
N VAL A 220 -14.41 -23.35 -4.45
CA VAL A 220 -13.55 -22.17 -4.20
C VAL A 220 -13.85 -21.05 -5.20
N GLN A 221 -13.94 -21.37 -6.49
CA GLN A 221 -14.30 -20.37 -7.52
C GLN A 221 -15.65 -19.71 -7.23
N GLN A 222 -16.68 -20.51 -6.94
CA GLN A 222 -18.02 -19.99 -6.69
C GLN A 222 -18.09 -19.19 -5.37
N PHE A 223 -17.42 -19.67 -4.32
CA PHE A 223 -17.33 -18.95 -3.04
C PHE A 223 -16.65 -17.58 -3.20
N THR A 224 -15.53 -17.53 -3.94
CA THR A 224 -14.83 -16.27 -4.23
C THR A 224 -15.69 -15.33 -5.05
N TYR A 225 -16.33 -15.83 -6.10
CA TYR A 225 -17.26 -15.05 -6.92
C TYR A 225 -18.40 -14.46 -6.10
N ASP A 226 -19.07 -15.29 -5.30
CA ASP A 226 -20.25 -14.88 -4.52
C ASP A 226 -19.90 -13.80 -3.47
N GLN A 227 -18.77 -13.94 -2.78
CA GLN A 227 -18.32 -12.93 -1.81
C GLN A 227 -17.96 -11.60 -2.48
N ILE A 228 -17.31 -11.65 -3.65
CA ILE A 228 -17.01 -10.42 -4.40
C ILE A 228 -18.31 -9.79 -4.93
N GLU A 229 -19.28 -10.58 -5.40
CA GLU A 229 -20.59 -10.07 -5.83
C GLU A 229 -21.32 -9.36 -4.67
N GLU A 230 -21.30 -9.92 -3.45
CA GLU A 230 -21.84 -9.25 -2.26
C GLU A 230 -21.17 -7.89 -2.02
N LEU A 231 -19.85 -7.79 -2.17
CA LEU A 231 -19.12 -6.54 -2.02
C LEU A 231 -19.47 -5.53 -3.13
N MET A 232 -19.64 -5.98 -4.36
CA MET A 232 -19.97 -5.11 -5.50
C MET A 232 -21.41 -4.62 -5.51
N THR A 233 -22.32 -5.29 -4.80
CA THR A 233 -23.78 -4.98 -4.80
C THR A 233 -24.27 -4.36 -3.50
N GLY A 234 -23.65 -4.71 -2.35
CA GLY A 234 -24.17 -4.36 -1.01
C GLY A 234 -23.48 -3.16 -0.33
N TYR A 235 -22.39 -2.63 -0.89
CA TYR A 235 -21.48 -1.70 -0.18
C TYR A 235 -21.32 -0.33 -0.85
N GLY A 236 -22.24 0.03 -1.76
CA GLY A 236 -22.22 1.29 -2.53
C GLY A 236 -21.18 1.28 -3.64
N SER A 237 -20.73 2.47 -4.09
CA SER A 237 -19.75 2.55 -5.17
C SER A 237 -18.36 2.09 -4.71
N VAL A 238 -17.75 1.20 -5.51
CA VAL A 238 -16.38 0.71 -5.37
C VAL A 238 -15.61 1.10 -6.63
N ASP A 239 -14.42 1.65 -6.47
CA ASP A 239 -13.58 2.12 -7.58
C ASP A 239 -12.50 1.12 -7.97
N ILE A 240 -12.03 0.32 -6.99
CA ILE A 240 -10.91 -0.61 -7.16
C ILE A 240 -11.26 -1.93 -6.46
N LEU A 241 -11.17 -3.03 -7.20
CA LEU A 241 -11.14 -4.39 -6.66
C LEU A 241 -9.67 -4.84 -6.62
N TRP A 242 -9.08 -4.86 -5.43
CA TRP A 242 -7.68 -5.16 -5.20
C TRP A 242 -7.53 -6.63 -4.75
N LEU A 243 -7.19 -7.51 -5.69
CA LEU A 243 -7.12 -8.96 -5.48
C LEU A 243 -5.71 -9.38 -5.08
N ASP A 244 -5.54 -9.80 -3.85
CA ASP A 244 -4.27 -10.31 -3.35
C ASP A 244 -4.15 -11.83 -3.46
N GLY A 245 -2.94 -12.34 -3.25
CA GLY A 245 -2.61 -13.75 -3.42
C GLY A 245 -2.22 -14.08 -4.86
N GLY A 246 -1.17 -13.43 -5.40
CA GLY A 246 -0.67 -13.63 -6.76
C GLY A 246 -0.32 -15.08 -7.10
N TRP A 247 -0.06 -15.94 -6.10
CA TRP A 247 0.16 -17.36 -6.28
C TRP A 247 -1.12 -18.14 -6.64
N VAL A 248 -2.31 -17.56 -6.42
CA VAL A 248 -3.60 -18.14 -6.85
C VAL A 248 -3.86 -17.66 -8.28
N ASN A 249 -3.39 -18.46 -9.24
CA ASN A 249 -3.50 -18.20 -10.67
C ASN A 249 -3.42 -19.52 -11.46
N PRO A 250 -3.84 -19.57 -12.74
CA PRO A 250 -3.85 -20.78 -13.55
C PRO A 250 -2.50 -21.48 -13.70
N SER A 251 -1.39 -20.74 -13.74
CA SER A 251 -0.05 -21.29 -13.91
C SER A 251 0.52 -21.90 -12.62
N SER A 252 -0.06 -21.55 -11.47
CA SER A 252 0.36 -22.02 -10.15
C SER A 252 -0.58 -23.10 -9.63
N LYS A 253 -0.18 -24.38 -9.72
CA LYS A 253 -0.98 -25.55 -9.31
C LYS A 253 -2.40 -25.60 -9.91
N GLY A 254 -2.67 -24.86 -10.98
CA GLY A 254 -4.00 -24.79 -11.61
C GLY A 254 -5.04 -24.01 -10.80
N GLN A 255 -4.61 -23.14 -9.90
CA GLN A 255 -5.47 -22.36 -9.00
C GLN A 255 -6.16 -21.19 -9.73
N ASP A 256 -6.95 -21.50 -10.75
CA ASP A 256 -7.72 -20.50 -11.49
C ASP A 256 -9.03 -20.17 -10.78
N VAL A 257 -9.22 -18.92 -10.37
CA VAL A 257 -10.47 -18.44 -9.77
C VAL A 257 -11.38 -17.74 -10.77
N ASP A 258 -11.09 -17.84 -12.08
CA ASP A 258 -11.85 -17.25 -13.18
C ASP A 258 -11.99 -15.70 -13.05
N ILE A 259 -10.85 -15.02 -13.02
CA ILE A 259 -10.81 -13.55 -12.95
C ILE A 259 -11.62 -12.88 -14.08
N PRO A 260 -11.64 -13.36 -15.33
CA PRO A 260 -12.52 -12.83 -16.38
C PRO A 260 -13.99 -12.79 -15.98
N ARG A 261 -14.53 -13.87 -15.39
CA ARG A 261 -15.91 -13.95 -14.91
C ARG A 261 -16.16 -12.99 -13.74
N ILE A 262 -15.25 -12.94 -12.79
CA ILE A 262 -15.31 -12.02 -11.64
C ILE A 262 -15.29 -10.56 -12.12
N ALA A 263 -14.39 -10.20 -13.02
CA ALA A 263 -14.29 -8.84 -13.55
C ALA A 263 -15.54 -8.43 -14.35
N ALA A 264 -16.09 -9.34 -15.17
CA ALA A 264 -17.32 -9.06 -15.92
C ALA A 264 -18.51 -8.82 -14.99
N MET A 265 -18.72 -9.67 -13.98
CA MET A 265 -19.75 -9.50 -12.97
C MET A 265 -19.55 -8.18 -12.21
N SER A 266 -18.35 -7.95 -11.70
CA SER A 266 -18.04 -6.75 -10.91
C SER A 266 -18.30 -5.46 -11.69
N ARG A 267 -17.91 -5.41 -12.99
CA ARG A 267 -18.11 -4.26 -13.86
C ARG A 267 -19.58 -4.07 -14.29
N SER A 268 -20.38 -5.12 -14.28
CA SER A 268 -21.82 -4.97 -14.53
C SER A 268 -22.52 -4.20 -13.40
N HIS A 269 -22.03 -4.30 -12.17
CA HIS A 269 -22.54 -3.57 -11.00
C HIS A 269 -21.78 -2.25 -10.76
N GLN A 270 -20.48 -2.20 -11.11
CA GLN A 270 -19.59 -1.07 -10.89
C GLN A 270 -18.89 -0.67 -12.21
N PRO A 271 -19.58 0.06 -13.11
CA PRO A 271 -19.02 0.43 -14.41
C PRO A 271 -17.69 1.17 -14.29
N GLY A 272 -16.68 0.72 -15.03
CA GLY A 272 -15.33 1.29 -14.99
C GLY A 272 -14.47 0.84 -13.81
N LEU A 273 -14.91 -0.16 -13.03
CA LEU A 273 -14.14 -0.71 -11.91
C LEU A 273 -12.73 -1.13 -12.35
N ILE A 274 -11.73 -0.62 -11.65
CA ILE A 274 -10.34 -1.08 -11.78
C ILE A 274 -10.22 -2.43 -11.09
N VAL A 275 -9.76 -3.45 -11.81
CA VAL A 275 -9.44 -4.78 -11.26
C VAL A 275 -7.92 -4.92 -11.20
N VAL A 276 -7.41 -5.28 -10.03
CA VAL A 276 -5.98 -5.49 -9.80
C VAL A 276 -5.77 -6.94 -9.38
N ASP A 277 -5.57 -7.81 -10.36
CA ASP A 277 -5.10 -9.18 -10.12
C ASP A 277 -3.60 -9.15 -9.85
N ARG A 278 -3.26 -8.86 -8.60
CA ARG A 278 -1.93 -8.48 -8.14
C ARG A 278 -0.89 -9.55 -8.49
N ALA A 279 0.21 -9.11 -9.11
CA ALA A 279 1.34 -9.94 -9.52
C ALA A 279 0.97 -11.08 -10.50
N VAL A 280 -0.16 -10.94 -11.22
CA VAL A 280 -0.56 -11.85 -12.31
C VAL A 280 -0.63 -11.02 -13.59
N PRO A 281 0.43 -11.00 -14.42
CA PRO A 281 0.47 -10.18 -15.63
C PRO A 281 -0.68 -10.50 -16.58
N GLY A 282 -1.37 -9.46 -17.05
CA GLY A 282 -2.47 -9.61 -17.99
C GLY A 282 -3.47 -8.45 -17.95
N ARG A 283 -4.58 -8.62 -18.67
CA ARG A 283 -5.63 -7.62 -18.83
C ARG A 283 -6.22 -7.13 -17.50
N TYR A 284 -6.24 -7.97 -16.48
CA TYR A 284 -6.86 -7.67 -15.19
C TYR A 284 -5.86 -7.23 -14.12
N GLU A 285 -4.57 -7.11 -14.43
CA GLU A 285 -3.62 -6.32 -13.66
C GLU A 285 -3.66 -4.88 -14.19
N ASN A 286 -4.76 -4.14 -13.92
CA ASN A 286 -4.96 -2.81 -14.49
C ASN A 286 -3.91 -1.79 -14.05
N TYR A 287 -3.22 -2.03 -12.94
CA TYR A 287 -1.97 -1.38 -12.55
C TYR A 287 -1.07 -2.34 -11.76
N ARG A 288 0.23 -2.13 -11.84
CA ARG A 288 1.22 -2.93 -11.09
C ARG A 288 1.34 -2.47 -9.65
N THR A 289 1.67 -3.40 -8.76
CA THR A 289 1.74 -3.15 -7.31
C THR A 289 3.08 -3.61 -6.73
N PRO A 290 4.23 -2.97 -7.04
CA PRO A 290 5.46 -3.25 -6.33
C PRO A 290 5.24 -3.10 -4.81
N GLU A 291 5.71 -4.08 -4.05
CA GLU A 291 5.50 -4.15 -2.61
C GLU A 291 6.77 -3.83 -1.86
N GLN A 292 6.69 -2.87 -0.91
CA GLN A 292 7.83 -2.42 -0.08
C GLN A 292 9.04 -1.91 -0.87
N GLU A 293 8.88 -1.68 -2.15
CA GLU A 293 9.94 -1.20 -3.04
C GLU A 293 9.45 -0.08 -3.95
N VAL A 294 10.37 0.74 -4.43
CA VAL A 294 10.10 1.78 -5.43
C VAL A 294 10.89 1.43 -6.68
N PRO A 295 10.25 1.27 -7.85
CA PRO A 295 10.95 1.02 -9.10
C PRO A 295 12.09 2.00 -9.33
N GLU A 296 13.23 1.52 -9.81
CA GLU A 296 14.40 2.39 -10.06
C GLU A 296 14.08 3.48 -11.08
N LYS A 297 13.30 3.16 -12.11
CA LYS A 297 12.93 4.05 -13.21
C LYS A 297 11.41 4.17 -13.31
N PRO A 298 10.89 5.25 -13.97
CA PRO A 298 9.49 5.32 -14.35
C PRO A 298 9.06 4.09 -15.14
N LEU A 299 7.86 3.56 -14.82
CA LEU A 299 7.25 2.51 -15.60
C LEU A 299 6.36 3.10 -16.69
N ASP A 300 6.25 2.42 -17.82
CA ASP A 300 5.36 2.77 -18.96
C ASP A 300 3.90 2.32 -18.73
N TYR A 301 3.62 1.77 -17.57
CA TYR A 301 2.34 1.22 -17.13
C TYR A 301 1.89 1.87 -15.81
N PRO A 302 0.58 2.05 -15.55
CA PRO A 302 0.10 2.54 -14.26
C PRO A 302 0.59 1.66 -13.11
N TRP A 303 1.00 2.26 -12.00
CA TRP A 303 1.52 1.51 -10.87
C TRP A 303 1.29 2.24 -9.54
N GLU A 304 1.32 1.46 -8.49
CA GLU A 304 1.14 1.87 -7.12
C GLU A 304 2.13 1.10 -6.25
N THR A 305 2.96 1.78 -5.47
CA THR A 305 3.74 1.11 -4.44
C THR A 305 2.91 1.01 -3.18
N CYS A 306 2.62 -0.22 -2.74
CA CYS A 306 2.05 -0.46 -1.41
C CYS A 306 3.19 -0.69 -0.41
N MET A 307 3.13 0.05 0.72
CA MET A 307 4.20 0.06 1.71
C MET A 307 3.65 0.29 3.11
N THR A 308 4.25 -0.38 4.10
CA THR A 308 3.90 -0.17 5.50
C THR A 308 4.46 1.13 6.04
N MET A 309 3.71 1.82 6.87
CA MET A 309 4.22 2.96 7.64
C MET A 309 5.18 2.49 8.74
N GLY A 310 4.85 1.41 9.44
CA GLY A 310 5.70 0.67 10.35
C GLY A 310 6.49 -0.44 9.65
N ASN A 311 6.85 -1.49 10.39
CA ASN A 311 7.51 -2.69 9.85
C ASN A 311 6.50 -3.79 9.47
N SER A 312 5.29 -3.76 9.99
CA SER A 312 4.24 -4.76 9.75
C SER A 312 3.05 -4.17 9.00
N TRP A 313 2.32 -5.02 8.26
CA TRP A 313 1.07 -4.63 7.61
C TRP A 313 -0.05 -4.45 8.64
N SER A 314 -0.20 -5.39 9.59
CA SER A 314 -1.14 -5.29 10.69
C SER A 314 -0.54 -4.58 11.91
N TYR A 315 -1.39 -4.36 12.90
CA TYR A 315 -0.95 -3.88 14.22
C TYR A 315 -0.04 -4.90 14.91
N VAL A 316 1.14 -4.43 15.30
CA VAL A 316 2.07 -5.15 16.17
C VAL A 316 2.44 -4.20 17.32
N PRO A 317 2.40 -4.66 18.59
CA PRO A 317 2.88 -3.86 19.72
C PRO A 317 4.33 -3.44 19.51
N ASP A 318 4.67 -2.21 19.90
CA ASP A 318 6.02 -1.64 19.82
C ASP A 318 6.65 -1.62 18.40
N ASP A 319 5.80 -1.53 17.37
CA ASP A 319 6.27 -1.41 15.98
C ASP A 319 7.10 -0.13 15.76
N THR A 320 8.10 -0.23 14.90
CA THR A 320 8.96 0.91 14.54
C THR A 320 8.45 1.56 13.27
N TYR A 321 7.99 2.80 13.39
CA TYR A 321 7.46 3.58 12.28
C TYR A 321 8.54 4.38 11.57
N LYS A 322 8.47 4.43 10.25
CA LYS A 322 9.33 5.28 9.42
C LYS A 322 9.12 6.75 9.82
N PRO A 323 10.18 7.57 9.91
CA PRO A 323 10.02 9.00 10.19
C PRO A 323 9.35 9.73 9.02
N ALA A 324 8.69 10.85 9.31
CA ALA A 324 7.91 11.60 8.33
C ALA A 324 8.75 12.04 7.13
N TRP A 325 9.99 12.50 7.34
CA TRP A 325 10.88 12.90 6.25
C TRP A 325 11.08 11.79 5.23
N LYS A 326 11.25 10.55 5.68
CA LYS A 326 11.42 9.39 4.79
C LYS A 326 10.14 9.06 4.03
N LEU A 327 8.98 9.16 4.68
CA LEU A 327 7.66 8.94 4.05
C LEU A 327 7.35 10.01 2.99
N ILE A 328 7.67 11.29 3.27
CA ILE A 328 7.55 12.39 2.33
C ILE A 328 8.49 12.19 1.13
N HIS A 329 9.73 11.81 1.36
CA HIS A 329 10.70 11.53 0.30
C HIS A 329 10.25 10.36 -0.60
N LEU A 330 9.72 9.29 -0.01
CA LEU A 330 9.12 8.17 -0.75
C LEU A 330 7.96 8.64 -1.61
N LEU A 331 7.01 9.41 -1.03
CA LEU A 331 5.87 9.95 -1.78
C LEU A 331 6.35 10.78 -2.99
N VAL A 332 7.30 11.69 -2.79
CA VAL A 332 7.82 12.56 -3.85
C VAL A 332 8.54 11.74 -4.93
N ASP A 333 9.38 10.76 -4.55
CA ASP A 333 10.13 9.93 -5.51
C ASP A 333 9.19 9.04 -6.34
N ILE A 334 8.18 8.41 -5.70
CA ILE A 334 7.15 7.60 -6.35
C ILE A 334 6.37 8.46 -7.37
N VAL A 335 5.91 9.64 -6.96
CA VAL A 335 5.11 10.53 -7.80
C VAL A 335 5.93 11.08 -8.97
N ALA A 336 7.19 11.45 -8.78
CA ALA A 336 8.09 11.87 -9.83
C ALA A 336 8.32 10.79 -10.89
N LYS A 337 8.25 9.51 -10.50
CA LYS A 337 8.32 8.34 -11.38
C LYS A 337 6.96 7.94 -11.97
N GLY A 338 5.88 8.68 -11.66
CA GLY A 338 4.54 8.48 -12.22
C GLY A 338 3.65 7.49 -11.47
N GLY A 339 4.09 6.98 -10.32
CA GLY A 339 3.33 6.07 -9.48
C GLY A 339 2.38 6.75 -8.51
N ASN A 340 1.60 5.92 -7.81
CA ASN A 340 0.86 6.27 -6.61
C ASN A 340 1.53 5.63 -5.39
N PHE A 341 1.44 6.29 -4.25
CA PHE A 341 1.91 5.78 -2.97
C PHE A 341 0.71 5.33 -2.14
N LEU A 342 0.61 4.02 -1.87
CA LEU A 342 -0.41 3.42 -1.00
C LEU A 342 0.24 3.09 0.34
N LEU A 343 0.00 3.94 1.35
CA LEU A 343 0.62 3.84 2.66
C LEU A 343 -0.29 3.12 3.65
N ASN A 344 0.22 2.04 4.25
CA ASN A 344 -0.54 1.16 5.13
C ASN A 344 -0.36 1.47 6.61
N VAL A 345 -1.48 1.40 7.34
CA VAL A 345 -1.52 1.42 8.81
C VAL A 345 -2.44 0.30 9.30
N GLY A 346 -1.99 -0.50 10.25
CA GLY A 346 -2.81 -1.50 10.94
C GLY A 346 -3.47 -0.91 12.19
N PRO A 347 -4.82 -0.82 12.25
CA PRO A 347 -5.51 -0.43 13.49
C PRO A 347 -5.29 -1.44 14.61
N GLY A 348 -5.30 -0.95 15.84
CA GLY A 348 -5.23 -1.78 17.04
C GLY A 348 -6.44 -2.68 17.23
N PRO A 349 -6.36 -3.66 18.16
CA PRO A 349 -7.45 -4.61 18.39
C PRO A 349 -8.72 -3.94 18.95
N ASP A 350 -8.59 -2.78 19.55
CA ASP A 350 -9.71 -1.96 20.04
C ASP A 350 -10.34 -1.05 18.98
N GLY A 351 -9.77 -1.00 17.77
CA GLY A 351 -10.22 -0.16 16.67
C GLY A 351 -9.58 1.23 16.62
N SER A 352 -8.64 1.55 17.51
CA SER A 352 -7.90 2.83 17.44
C SER A 352 -6.76 2.77 16.44
N LEU A 353 -6.45 3.89 15.79
CA LEU A 353 -5.19 4.04 15.06
C LEU A 353 -4.02 4.23 16.04
N PRO A 354 -2.86 3.61 15.80
CA PRO A 354 -1.69 3.79 16.65
C PRO A 354 -1.29 5.26 16.76
N PRO A 355 -0.98 5.78 17.97
CA PRO A 355 -0.64 7.19 18.16
C PRO A 355 0.53 7.67 17.30
N THR A 356 1.55 6.83 17.12
CA THR A 356 2.70 7.16 16.26
C THR A 356 2.30 7.26 14.79
N ALA A 357 1.37 6.43 14.31
CA ALA A 357 0.84 6.53 12.96
C ALA A 357 0.10 7.86 12.76
N LEU A 358 -0.76 8.25 13.70
CA LEU A 358 -1.45 9.54 13.68
C LEU A 358 -0.48 10.72 13.66
N LEU A 359 0.61 10.66 14.46
CA LEU A 359 1.65 11.69 14.44
C LEU A 359 2.28 11.79 13.03
N ARG A 360 2.68 10.67 12.42
CA ARG A 360 3.24 10.67 11.06
C ARG A 360 2.25 11.19 10.02
N MET A 361 0.97 10.83 10.12
CA MET A 361 -0.09 11.34 9.25
C MET A 361 -0.23 12.85 9.35
N ASN A 362 -0.18 13.43 10.56
CA ASN A 362 -0.24 14.87 10.77
C ASN A 362 0.99 15.59 10.19
N GLU A 363 2.19 15.04 10.38
CA GLU A 363 3.43 15.60 9.83
C GLU A 363 3.42 15.61 8.30
N ILE A 364 2.97 14.51 7.67
CA ILE A 364 2.80 14.42 6.22
C ILE A 364 1.74 15.41 5.75
N GLY A 365 0.62 15.53 6.47
CA GLY A 365 -0.46 16.47 6.16
C GLY A 365 0.02 17.91 6.14
N ALA A 366 0.76 18.35 7.16
CA ALA A 366 1.34 19.69 7.19
C ALA A 366 2.24 19.99 5.98
N TRP A 367 3.00 19.01 5.52
CA TRP A 367 3.79 19.11 4.28
C TRP A 367 2.90 19.16 3.03
N MET A 368 1.85 18.34 2.98
CA MET A 368 0.91 18.26 1.85
C MET A 368 0.08 19.53 1.69
N ASP A 369 -0.27 20.22 2.78
CA ASP A 369 -0.97 21.52 2.74
C ASP A 369 -0.20 22.57 1.96
N VAL A 370 1.14 22.52 2.01
CA VAL A 370 2.03 23.41 1.26
C VAL A 370 2.27 22.88 -0.16
N ASN A 371 2.52 21.59 -0.31
CA ASN A 371 3.11 21.01 -1.52
C ASN A 371 2.15 20.13 -2.36
N GLY A 372 0.92 19.89 -1.88
CA GLY A 372 -0.04 18.97 -2.52
C GLY A 372 -0.30 19.30 -4.01
N ASN A 373 -0.25 20.57 -4.38
CA ASN A 373 -0.39 21.01 -5.77
C ASN A 373 0.78 20.58 -6.69
N ALA A 374 1.90 20.15 -6.13
CA ALA A 374 3.03 19.58 -6.88
C ALA A 374 2.98 18.03 -6.94
N ILE A 375 2.01 17.44 -6.25
CA ILE A 375 1.82 15.99 -6.13
C ILE A 375 0.63 15.54 -6.97
N TYR A 376 -0.58 16.04 -6.66
CA TYR A 376 -1.81 15.58 -7.30
C TYR A 376 -1.90 16.00 -8.77
N SER A 377 -2.51 15.11 -9.58
CA SER A 377 -2.79 15.35 -10.99
C SER A 377 -1.53 15.66 -11.82
N THR A 378 -0.35 15.30 -11.33
CA THR A 378 0.92 15.47 -12.03
C THR A 378 1.28 14.26 -12.88
N ARG A 379 2.24 14.45 -13.78
CA ARG A 379 2.81 13.38 -14.61
C ARG A 379 4.34 13.41 -14.49
N PRO A 380 5.02 12.28 -14.73
CA PRO A 380 6.48 12.24 -14.78
C PRO A 380 6.99 13.06 -15.96
N ILE A 381 8.13 13.72 -15.78
CA ILE A 381 8.87 14.43 -16.82
C ILE A 381 10.34 14.06 -16.77
N ALA A 382 10.95 13.83 -17.92
CA ALA A 382 12.37 13.49 -17.99
C ALA A 382 13.26 14.74 -17.94
N PRO A 383 14.36 14.71 -17.16
CA PRO A 383 14.70 13.69 -16.21
C PRO A 383 13.79 13.79 -14.96
N TYR A 384 13.32 12.68 -14.43
CA TYR A 384 12.45 12.67 -13.24
C TYR A 384 13.22 13.01 -11.94
N ARG A 385 14.55 12.91 -11.96
CA ARG A 385 15.45 13.23 -10.84
C ARG A 385 16.80 13.78 -11.28
N GLU A 386 17.39 14.63 -10.44
CA GLU A 386 18.76 15.11 -10.52
C GLU A 386 19.32 15.32 -9.11
N GLY A 387 20.18 14.43 -8.65
CA GLY A 387 20.64 14.46 -7.26
C GLY A 387 19.45 14.43 -6.29
N GLU A 388 19.35 15.45 -5.43
CA GLU A 388 18.29 15.58 -4.44
C GLU A 388 17.00 16.17 -5.03
N VAL A 389 16.97 16.58 -6.31
CA VAL A 389 15.79 17.17 -6.92
C VAL A 389 14.95 16.09 -7.62
N ARG A 390 13.63 16.17 -7.44
CA ARG A 390 12.61 15.39 -8.16
C ARG A 390 11.75 16.32 -8.98
N TYR A 391 11.32 15.89 -10.18
CA TYR A 391 10.55 16.72 -11.10
C TYR A 391 9.18 16.12 -11.35
N THR A 392 8.15 16.98 -11.31
CA THR A 392 6.79 16.65 -11.76
C THR A 392 6.28 17.71 -12.73
N GLU A 393 5.51 17.30 -13.74
CA GLU A 393 4.84 18.20 -14.69
C GLU A 393 3.37 18.33 -14.32
N LEU A 394 2.86 19.56 -14.29
CA LEU A 394 1.46 19.86 -14.11
C LEU A 394 0.73 19.89 -15.46
N ARG A 395 -0.61 19.90 -15.43
CA ARG A 395 -1.43 19.95 -16.66
C ARG A 395 -1.20 21.21 -17.51
N ASP A 396 -0.88 22.33 -16.88
CA ASP A 396 -0.55 23.62 -17.53
C ASP A 396 0.89 23.67 -18.07
N LYS A 397 1.61 22.55 -18.01
CA LYS A 397 3.01 22.41 -18.43
C LYS A 397 4.02 23.14 -17.54
N SER A 398 3.61 23.68 -16.40
CA SER A 398 4.57 24.11 -15.39
C SER A 398 5.28 22.92 -14.76
N VAL A 399 6.52 23.14 -14.33
CA VAL A 399 7.36 22.14 -13.69
C VAL A 399 7.50 22.47 -12.20
N SER A 400 7.35 21.44 -11.38
CA SER A 400 7.72 21.48 -9.97
C SER A 400 9.03 20.76 -9.77
N ALA A 401 10.07 21.49 -9.34
CA ALA A 401 11.34 20.93 -8.88
C ALA A 401 11.29 20.81 -7.36
N ILE A 402 11.22 19.59 -6.85
CA ILE A 402 11.07 19.29 -5.42
C ILE A 402 12.44 18.87 -4.89
N TYR A 403 13.06 19.73 -4.09
CA TYR A 403 14.33 19.45 -3.42
C TYR A 403 14.06 18.66 -2.15
N LEU A 404 14.69 17.50 -2.02
CA LEU A 404 14.64 16.63 -0.85
C LEU A 404 15.84 16.94 0.06
N SER A 405 15.64 17.06 1.38
CA SER A 405 16.75 17.18 2.33
C SER A 405 17.64 15.95 2.30
N GLU A 406 18.95 16.13 2.50
CA GLU A 406 19.85 14.98 2.55
C GLU A 406 19.69 14.18 3.85
N LYS A 407 19.35 14.87 4.95
CA LYS A 407 19.08 14.30 6.27
C LYS A 407 17.81 14.88 6.86
N GLU A 408 17.28 14.23 7.90
CA GLU A 408 16.04 14.59 8.56
C GLU A 408 16.02 16.06 9.05
N ASP A 409 17.12 16.51 9.65
CA ASP A 409 17.24 17.83 10.27
C ASP A 409 17.85 18.89 9.35
N ASP A 410 18.12 18.55 8.09
CA ASP A 410 18.66 19.52 7.15
C ASP A 410 17.61 20.58 6.80
N GLY A 411 18.00 21.84 6.89
CA GLY A 411 17.18 22.98 6.50
C GLY A 411 17.18 23.23 4.99
N LEU A 412 16.37 24.20 4.58
CA LEU A 412 16.30 24.69 3.21
C LEU A 412 17.69 25.26 2.78
N PRO A 413 18.31 24.78 1.69
CA PRO A 413 19.67 25.19 1.28
C PRO A 413 19.68 26.65 0.80
N ALA A 414 20.87 27.25 0.78
CA ALA A 414 21.05 28.61 0.24
C ALA A 414 20.85 28.67 -1.28
N VAL A 415 21.14 27.57 -1.95
CA VAL A 415 21.14 27.47 -3.41
C VAL A 415 20.62 26.10 -3.84
N VAL A 416 19.70 26.10 -4.81
CA VAL A 416 19.27 24.89 -5.53
C VAL A 416 19.73 24.95 -6.97
N ARG A 417 20.37 23.89 -7.44
CA ARG A 417 20.88 23.79 -8.83
C ARG A 417 20.03 22.81 -9.62
N LEU A 418 19.43 23.29 -10.69
CA LEU A 418 18.73 22.48 -11.69
C LEU A 418 19.62 22.39 -12.94
N ARG A 419 19.87 21.18 -13.44
CA ARG A 419 20.77 20.98 -14.59
C ARG A 419 20.03 20.90 -15.91
N SER A 420 18.79 20.41 -15.90
CA SER A 420 18.00 20.10 -17.10
C SER A 420 16.89 21.11 -17.39
N PHE A 421 16.53 21.93 -16.42
CA PHE A 421 15.44 22.91 -16.58
C PHE A 421 15.89 24.31 -16.18
N ALA A 422 15.59 25.27 -17.04
CA ALA A 422 15.64 26.68 -16.73
C ALA A 422 14.23 27.28 -16.84
N PRO A 423 13.87 28.26 -15.99
CA PRO A 423 12.62 29.00 -16.16
C PRO A 423 12.62 29.79 -17.49
N ALA A 424 11.45 29.97 -18.09
CA ALA A 424 11.29 30.81 -19.27
C ALA A 424 11.74 32.25 -18.99
N PRO A 425 12.33 32.97 -19.96
CA PRO A 425 12.73 34.35 -19.77
C PRO A 425 11.59 35.22 -19.24
N GLY A 426 11.85 36.00 -18.19
CA GLY A 426 10.86 36.84 -17.52
C GLY A 426 9.85 36.11 -16.64
N SER A 427 9.90 34.77 -16.56
CA SER A 427 9.03 34.01 -15.65
C SER A 427 9.54 34.08 -14.20
N LYS A 428 8.62 33.78 -13.26
CA LYS A 428 8.95 33.74 -11.82
C LYS A 428 9.22 32.29 -11.39
N VAL A 429 10.17 32.11 -10.48
CA VAL A 429 10.31 30.91 -9.69
C VAL A 429 9.60 31.13 -8.35
N VAL A 430 8.67 30.25 -8.02
CA VAL A 430 7.89 30.33 -6.78
C VAL A 430 8.28 29.17 -5.86
N LEU A 431 8.71 29.48 -4.64
CA LEU A 431 8.79 28.48 -3.57
C LEU A 431 7.39 28.35 -2.97
N LEU A 432 6.79 27.17 -3.04
CA LEU A 432 5.44 26.95 -2.49
C LEU A 432 5.40 27.24 -1.00
N GLY A 433 4.30 27.84 -0.53
CA GLY A 433 4.10 28.25 0.85
C GLY A 433 4.72 29.61 1.23
N THR A 434 5.33 30.34 0.28
CA THR A 434 5.83 31.70 0.51
C THR A 434 5.56 32.62 -0.68
N SER A 435 5.40 33.92 -0.40
CA SER A 435 5.35 34.98 -1.41
C SER A 435 6.70 35.65 -1.64
N ALA A 436 7.75 35.24 -0.93
CA ALA A 436 9.07 35.84 -1.07
C ALA A 436 9.63 35.68 -2.50
N PRO A 437 10.15 36.74 -3.10
CA PRO A 437 10.75 36.64 -4.44
C PRO A 437 12.04 35.82 -4.38
N LEU A 438 12.18 34.90 -5.33
CA LEU A 438 13.43 34.17 -5.55
C LEU A 438 14.17 34.75 -6.74
N THR A 439 15.50 34.81 -6.65
CA THR A 439 16.37 35.13 -7.78
C THR A 439 16.91 33.84 -8.39
N TRP A 440 17.11 33.85 -9.71
CA TRP A 440 17.68 32.72 -10.43
C TRP A 440 18.52 33.17 -11.62
N GLU A 441 19.48 32.35 -11.99
CA GLU A 441 20.37 32.58 -13.12
C GLU A 441 20.45 31.34 -14.01
N VAL A 442 20.44 31.54 -15.32
CA VAL A 442 20.65 30.44 -16.28
C VAL A 442 22.09 29.94 -16.21
N ARG A 443 22.25 28.62 -16.20
CA ARG A 443 23.54 27.92 -16.23
C ARG A 443 23.47 26.72 -17.17
N GLY A 444 23.96 26.89 -18.39
CA GLY A 444 23.82 25.90 -19.46
C GLY A 444 22.37 25.66 -19.83
N LYS A 445 21.89 24.40 -19.74
CA LYS A 445 20.47 24.02 -19.95
C LYS A 445 19.60 24.20 -18.69
N GLY A 446 20.20 24.49 -17.58
CA GLY A 446 19.55 24.60 -16.28
C GLY A 446 19.63 25.98 -15.66
N CYS A 447 19.41 26.07 -14.37
CA CYS A 447 19.52 27.30 -13.61
C CYS A 447 20.02 27.07 -12.19
N VAL A 448 20.41 28.16 -11.55
CA VAL A 448 20.76 28.25 -10.11
C VAL A 448 19.75 29.17 -9.45
N ILE A 449 19.00 28.64 -8.49
CA ILE A 449 18.00 29.37 -7.70
C ILE A 449 18.64 29.74 -6.36
N THR A 450 18.61 31.04 -6.01
CA THR A 450 19.12 31.55 -4.73
C THR A 450 17.96 31.80 -3.77
N ILE A 451 18.09 31.26 -2.56
CA ILE A 451 17.07 31.35 -1.52
C ILE A 451 17.49 32.39 -0.47
N PRO A 452 16.67 33.45 -0.23
CA PRO A 452 16.98 34.48 0.76
C PRO A 452 17.19 33.92 2.16
N GLY A 453 18.11 34.54 2.93
CA GLY A 453 18.43 34.07 4.29
C GLY A 453 17.23 34.09 5.25
N GLU A 454 16.28 35.02 5.05
CA GLU A 454 15.06 35.08 5.84
C GLU A 454 14.15 33.89 5.60
N VAL A 455 13.95 33.50 4.33
CA VAL A 455 13.17 32.31 3.94
C VAL A 455 13.79 31.02 4.51
N ARG A 456 15.12 30.95 4.56
CA ARG A 456 15.82 29.80 5.12
C ARG A 456 15.71 29.71 6.65
N ARG A 457 15.59 30.86 7.34
CA ARG A 457 15.34 30.87 8.80
C ARG A 457 13.91 30.49 9.17
N HIS A 458 12.97 30.76 8.26
CA HIS A 458 11.54 30.49 8.43
C HIS A 458 11.01 29.78 7.20
N PRO A 459 11.42 28.50 6.95
CA PRO A 459 11.00 27.77 5.76
C PRO A 459 9.48 27.47 5.83
N PRO A 460 8.79 27.42 4.68
CA PRO A 460 7.35 27.20 4.64
C PRO A 460 6.92 25.79 5.08
N CYS A 461 7.83 24.84 5.08
CA CYS A 461 7.65 23.45 5.51
C CYS A 461 9.01 22.82 5.81
N ASN A 462 9.01 21.55 6.23
CA ASN A 462 10.23 20.77 6.52
C ASN A 462 10.44 19.67 5.48
N HIS A 463 11.65 19.10 5.43
CA HIS A 463 12.05 17.88 4.74
C HIS A 463 12.14 17.96 3.21
N ALA A 464 11.23 18.66 2.53
CA ALA A 464 11.25 18.82 1.08
C ALA A 464 10.59 20.14 0.66
N TRP A 465 11.14 20.81 -0.35
CA TRP A 465 10.68 22.14 -0.77
C TRP A 465 10.48 22.23 -2.28
N THR A 466 9.36 22.74 -2.70
CA THR A 466 8.93 22.79 -4.09
C THR A 466 9.17 24.15 -4.75
N PHE A 467 9.95 24.17 -5.79
CA PHE A 467 10.18 25.32 -6.67
C PHE A 467 9.38 25.14 -7.96
N ARG A 468 8.38 25.97 -8.18
CA ARG A 468 7.53 25.91 -9.37
C ARG A 468 7.87 27.00 -10.35
N PHE A 469 7.90 26.69 -11.64
CA PHE A 469 8.16 27.63 -12.72
C PHE A 469 7.62 27.12 -14.06
N THR A 470 7.43 28.02 -15.02
CA THR A 470 7.21 27.68 -16.42
C THR A 470 8.59 27.43 -17.06
N PRO A 471 8.87 26.23 -17.60
CA PRO A 471 10.19 25.95 -18.18
C PRO A 471 10.41 26.68 -19.49
N ALA A 472 11.65 27.05 -19.79
CA ALA A 472 12.06 27.42 -21.13
C ALA A 472 11.86 26.23 -22.07
N ARG A 473 11.32 26.48 -23.25
CA ARG A 473 11.11 25.47 -24.30
C ARG A 473 12.37 25.23 -25.14
#